data_e5c54029def64a006e4d7092d6e1d986
#
_entry.id   e5c54029def64a006e4d7092d6e1d986
#
_cell.length_a   1.000
_cell.length_b   1.000
_cell.length_c   1.000
_cell.angle_alpha   90.00
_cell.angle_beta   90.00
_cell.angle_gamma   90.00
#
_symmetry.space_group_name_H-M   'P 1'
#
loop_
_entity.id
_entity.type
_entity.pdbx_description
1 polymer ?
#
loop_
_entity_poly.entity_id
_entity_poly.type
_entity_poly.pdbx_seq_one_letter_code
_entity_poly.pdbx_strand_id
1 'polypeptide(L)'
;EIAILLDYKDYAGNSGTTRTQSTTSDGLTVTFDKTAPTLTAVSIASNNKYSASRAKVGDQVTITFTGSHPLRTSPVVMINPASDNVAATVAQGADNTQWTASYTLLDGNAEGVIAFAIDFQDLATNAGTQVVGVTDGSSVTFDKTATDVSSLVIALDSGSDTGSSNSDRLTNDTTPTFIVSGLNAVTATTDTLILFVDGVRVDSAEVTGNTASLTSTAIAHSI
;
A
#
# COMPACT_ATOMS: atom_id res chain seq x y z
N GLU A 1 -18.88 9.33 -32.87
CA GLU A 1 -20.26 9.66 -33.18
C GLU A 1 -20.68 8.94 -34.46
N ILE A 2 -21.89 8.36 -34.46
CA ILE A 2 -22.47 7.69 -35.66
C ILE A 2 -23.35 8.70 -36.36
N ALA A 3 -23.01 9.05 -37.59
CA ALA A 3 -23.88 9.88 -38.43
C ALA A 3 -25.02 9.04 -39.00
N ILE A 4 -26.27 9.47 -38.76
CA ILE A 4 -27.46 8.82 -39.24
C ILE A 4 -28.16 9.76 -40.21
N LEU A 5 -28.57 9.21 -41.35
CA LEU A 5 -29.39 9.87 -42.34
C LEU A 5 -30.51 8.92 -42.72
N LEU A 6 -31.75 9.41 -42.67
CA LEU A 6 -32.94 8.66 -43.04
C LEU A 6 -33.67 9.37 -44.16
N ASP A 7 -33.70 8.74 -45.34
CA ASP A 7 -34.55 9.12 -46.45
C ASP A 7 -35.70 8.13 -46.56
N TYR A 8 -36.87 8.64 -46.89
CA TYR A 8 -38.02 7.79 -47.12
C TYR A 8 -38.86 8.26 -48.32
N LYS A 9 -39.52 7.31 -48.94
CA LYS A 9 -40.46 7.56 -50.02
C LYS A 9 -41.81 6.92 -49.73
N ASP A 10 -42.87 7.56 -50.19
CA ASP A 10 -44.19 6.92 -50.16
C ASP A 10 -44.34 5.84 -51.28
N TYR A 11 -45.44 5.14 -51.27
CA TYR A 11 -45.68 4.07 -52.24
C TYR A 11 -45.79 4.58 -53.68
N ALA A 12 -46.06 5.83 -53.90
CA ALA A 12 -46.13 6.50 -55.23
C ALA A 12 -44.76 6.99 -55.69
N GLY A 13 -43.70 6.87 -54.82
CA GLY A 13 -42.30 7.26 -55.11
C GLY A 13 -42.01 8.71 -54.75
N ASN A 14 -42.89 9.45 -54.06
CA ASN A 14 -42.60 10.78 -53.61
C ASN A 14 -41.65 10.75 -52.43
N SER A 15 -40.58 11.56 -52.50
CA SER A 15 -39.58 11.66 -51.44
C SER A 15 -40.07 12.53 -50.28
N GLY A 16 -39.97 12.04 -49.09
CA GLY A 16 -40.14 12.82 -47.85
C GLY A 16 -38.93 13.69 -47.52
N THR A 17 -39.06 14.49 -46.50
CA THR A 17 -37.94 15.31 -46.01
C THR A 17 -36.92 14.42 -45.30
N THR A 18 -35.66 14.46 -45.75
CA THR A 18 -34.54 13.75 -45.13
C THR A 18 -34.39 14.13 -43.65
N ARG A 19 -34.23 13.15 -42.81
CA ARG A 19 -33.91 13.34 -41.39
C ARG A 19 -32.44 12.98 -41.14
N THR A 20 -31.76 13.82 -40.38
CA THR A 20 -30.40 13.61 -39.94
C THR A 20 -30.37 13.35 -38.43
N GLN A 21 -29.26 12.88 -37.95
CA GLN A 21 -29.06 12.59 -36.52
C GLN A 21 -29.36 13.78 -35.60
N SER A 22 -29.10 15.01 -36.04
CA SER A 22 -29.45 16.23 -35.28
C SER A 22 -30.93 16.41 -35.06
N THR A 23 -31.79 15.57 -35.65
CA THR A 23 -33.23 15.58 -35.53
C THR A 23 -33.80 14.39 -34.77
N THR A 24 -32.99 13.66 -34.01
CA THR A 24 -33.50 12.65 -33.05
C THR A 24 -34.42 13.34 -32.04
N SER A 25 -35.53 12.68 -31.67
CA SER A 25 -36.57 13.30 -30.84
C SER A 25 -36.12 13.52 -29.40
N ASP A 26 -35.07 12.86 -28.94
CA ASP A 26 -34.49 12.91 -27.60
C ASP A 26 -33.23 13.78 -27.50
N GLY A 27 -32.72 14.29 -28.62
CA GLY A 27 -31.51 15.10 -28.68
C GLY A 27 -30.21 14.34 -28.34
N LEU A 28 -30.28 13.01 -28.22
CA LEU A 28 -29.12 12.20 -27.86
C LEU A 28 -28.28 11.84 -29.10
N THR A 29 -26.97 11.71 -28.89
CA THR A 29 -26.01 11.24 -29.88
C THR A 29 -25.65 9.79 -29.63
N VAL A 30 -25.46 9.01 -30.68
CA VAL A 30 -24.94 7.64 -30.58
C VAL A 30 -23.47 7.67 -30.94
N THR A 31 -22.63 7.20 -30.02
CA THR A 31 -21.18 7.06 -30.22
C THR A 31 -20.84 5.59 -30.34
N PHE A 32 -20.13 5.22 -31.40
CA PHE A 32 -19.54 3.91 -31.54
C PHE A 32 -18.13 3.96 -30.98
N ASP A 33 -17.87 3.19 -29.92
CA ASP A 33 -16.56 3.06 -29.28
C ASP A 33 -16.12 1.60 -29.28
N LYS A 34 -14.94 1.33 -29.81
CA LYS A 34 -14.28 0.02 -29.81
C LYS A 34 -12.87 0.08 -29.22
N THR A 35 -12.50 1.22 -28.63
CA THR A 35 -11.15 1.45 -28.08
C THR A 35 -11.11 0.95 -26.66
N ALA A 36 -10.32 -0.10 -26.40
CA ALA A 36 -10.15 -0.59 -25.05
C ALA A 36 -9.46 0.45 -24.15
N PRO A 37 -9.90 0.61 -22.89
CA PRO A 37 -9.22 1.49 -21.93
C PRO A 37 -7.87 0.92 -21.52
N THR A 38 -6.99 1.81 -21.02
CA THR A 38 -5.74 1.46 -20.35
C THR A 38 -5.70 2.13 -18.98
N LEU A 39 -4.83 1.65 -18.06
CA LEU A 39 -4.54 2.37 -16.82
C LEU A 39 -3.30 3.23 -17.02
N THR A 40 -3.41 4.52 -16.73
CA THR A 40 -2.34 5.52 -16.94
C THR A 40 -1.50 5.76 -15.67
N ALA A 41 -2.07 5.47 -14.51
CA ALA A 41 -1.40 5.54 -13.22
C ALA A 41 -1.92 4.39 -12.35
N VAL A 42 -1.00 3.67 -11.69
CA VAL A 42 -1.29 2.63 -10.71
C VAL A 42 -0.25 2.72 -9.61
N SER A 43 -0.69 2.83 -8.36
CA SER A 43 0.14 2.85 -7.17
C SER A 43 -0.43 1.99 -6.07
N ILE A 44 0.42 1.58 -5.11
CA ILE A 44 0.02 0.80 -3.94
C ILE A 44 0.66 1.40 -2.69
N ALA A 45 -0.10 1.51 -1.60
CA ALA A 45 0.39 1.99 -0.32
C ALA A 45 -0.35 1.31 0.84
N SER A 46 0.29 1.30 2.01
CA SER A 46 -0.28 0.86 3.28
C SER A 46 -0.57 2.06 4.18
N ASN A 47 -1.56 1.93 5.05
CA ASN A 47 -1.82 2.88 6.13
C ASN A 47 -0.93 2.62 7.37
N ASN A 48 0.10 1.80 7.26
CA ASN A 48 1.01 1.51 8.36
C ASN A 48 1.64 2.81 8.91
N LYS A 49 1.59 2.97 10.23
CA LYS A 49 2.04 4.19 10.92
C LYS A 49 3.52 4.53 10.67
N TYR A 50 4.36 3.54 10.42
CA TYR A 50 5.80 3.71 10.32
C TYR A 50 6.31 3.77 8.88
N SER A 51 5.63 3.09 7.95
CA SER A 51 6.03 3.06 6.54
C SER A 51 4.86 2.68 5.63
N ALA A 52 4.61 3.49 4.62
CA ALA A 52 3.60 3.19 3.60
C ALA A 52 3.97 1.99 2.70
N SER A 53 5.24 1.54 2.73
CA SER A 53 5.72 0.37 1.98
C SER A 53 5.73 -0.93 2.80
N ARG A 54 5.27 -0.87 4.06
CA ARG A 54 5.15 -2.01 4.97
C ARG A 54 3.73 -2.14 5.49
N ALA A 55 3.35 -3.36 5.81
CA ALA A 55 2.05 -3.62 6.43
C ALA A 55 2.14 -4.81 7.38
N LYS A 56 1.36 -4.78 8.44
CA LYS A 56 1.18 -5.88 9.40
C LYS A 56 -0.31 -6.25 9.47
N VAL A 57 -0.64 -7.26 10.24
CA VAL A 57 -2.05 -7.64 10.50
C VAL A 57 -2.85 -6.45 11.01
N GLY A 58 -4.00 -6.21 10.38
CA GLY A 58 -4.89 -5.09 10.67
C GLY A 58 -4.61 -3.82 9.87
N ASP A 59 -3.48 -3.70 9.19
CA ASP A 59 -3.22 -2.58 8.28
C ASP A 59 -4.03 -2.72 7.00
N GLN A 60 -4.42 -1.59 6.42
CA GLN A 60 -5.12 -1.53 5.15
C GLN A 60 -4.13 -1.21 4.02
N VAL A 61 -4.18 -2.01 2.97
CA VAL A 61 -3.52 -1.73 1.71
C VAL A 61 -4.51 -1.07 0.77
N THR A 62 -4.08 -0.01 0.08
CA THR A 62 -4.86 0.71 -0.90
C THR A 62 -4.12 0.77 -2.23
N ILE A 63 -4.78 0.35 -3.29
CA ILE A 63 -4.34 0.50 -4.67
C ILE A 63 -5.12 1.66 -5.26
N THR A 64 -4.42 2.65 -5.81
CA THR A 64 -5.03 3.79 -6.52
C THR A 64 -4.71 3.68 -7.99
N PHE A 65 -5.69 3.84 -8.86
CA PHE A 65 -5.47 3.75 -10.30
C PHE A 65 -6.36 4.71 -11.10
N THR A 66 -5.87 5.09 -12.28
CA THR A 66 -6.53 6.02 -13.18
C THR A 66 -6.67 5.41 -14.57
N GLY A 67 -7.89 5.36 -15.08
CA GLY A 67 -8.19 4.93 -16.44
C GLY A 67 -7.93 6.03 -17.48
N SER A 68 -7.53 5.65 -18.69
CA SER A 68 -7.40 6.55 -19.83
C SER A 68 -8.75 7.10 -20.32
N HIS A 69 -9.80 6.37 -20.01
CA HIS A 69 -11.22 6.70 -20.31
C HIS A 69 -12.07 6.41 -19.08
N PRO A 70 -13.30 6.95 -18.99
CA PRO A 70 -14.24 6.56 -17.95
C PRO A 70 -14.48 5.05 -17.95
N LEU A 71 -14.19 4.41 -16.80
CA LEU A 71 -14.42 2.97 -16.63
C LEU A 71 -15.88 2.71 -16.25
N ARG A 72 -16.35 1.53 -16.64
CA ARG A 72 -17.64 1.03 -16.19
C ARG A 72 -17.60 0.76 -14.69
N THR A 73 -18.75 0.80 -14.04
CA THR A 73 -18.89 0.59 -12.60
C THR A 73 -18.17 -0.67 -12.11
N SER A 74 -17.37 -0.49 -11.04
CA SER A 74 -16.67 -1.54 -10.29
C SER A 74 -15.68 -2.38 -11.12
N PRO A 75 -14.48 -1.83 -11.43
CA PRO A 75 -13.34 -2.70 -11.74
C PRO A 75 -13.22 -3.82 -10.70
N VAL A 76 -12.73 -4.98 -11.11
CA VAL A 76 -12.46 -6.09 -10.20
C VAL A 76 -10.99 -6.05 -9.82
N VAL A 77 -10.70 -5.98 -8.52
CA VAL A 77 -9.32 -5.97 -8.01
C VAL A 77 -9.13 -7.13 -7.06
N MET A 78 -8.19 -8.02 -7.41
CA MET A 78 -7.80 -9.14 -6.57
C MET A 78 -6.45 -8.87 -5.93
N ILE A 79 -6.35 -9.14 -4.64
CA ILE A 79 -5.10 -9.06 -3.86
C ILE A 79 -4.51 -10.47 -3.79
N ASN A 80 -3.18 -10.57 -4.02
CA ASN A 80 -2.44 -11.82 -4.02
C ASN A 80 -3.14 -12.94 -4.81
N PRO A 81 -3.44 -12.74 -6.12
CA PRO A 81 -4.29 -13.67 -6.88
C PRO A 81 -3.73 -15.08 -6.97
N ALA A 82 -2.41 -15.26 -6.80
CA ALA A 82 -1.76 -16.56 -6.83
C ALA A 82 -1.77 -17.29 -5.47
N SER A 83 -2.03 -16.59 -4.36
CA SER A 83 -2.00 -17.16 -3.01
C SER A 83 -3.32 -16.95 -2.27
N ASP A 84 -3.60 -15.72 -1.84
CA ASP A 84 -4.78 -15.41 -1.04
C ASP A 84 -6.05 -15.31 -1.89
N ASN A 85 -5.91 -14.78 -3.10
CA ASN A 85 -6.98 -14.58 -4.09
C ASN A 85 -8.22 -13.89 -3.50
N VAL A 86 -8.01 -12.78 -2.79
CA VAL A 86 -9.09 -12.06 -2.10
C VAL A 86 -9.49 -10.81 -2.87
N ALA A 87 -10.79 -10.55 -2.95
CA ALA A 87 -11.31 -9.36 -3.59
C ALA A 87 -11.13 -8.13 -2.72
N ALA A 88 -10.60 -7.04 -3.29
CA ALA A 88 -10.56 -5.74 -2.64
C ALA A 88 -11.90 -5.03 -2.74
N THR A 89 -12.19 -4.15 -1.79
CA THR A 89 -13.32 -3.23 -1.86
C THR A 89 -12.95 -2.08 -2.79
N VAL A 90 -13.68 -1.93 -3.89
CA VAL A 90 -13.42 -0.90 -4.90
C VAL A 90 -14.36 0.28 -4.70
N ALA A 91 -13.81 1.48 -4.72
CA ALA A 91 -14.53 2.74 -4.66
C ALA A 91 -14.14 3.66 -5.81
N GLN A 92 -15.14 4.34 -6.36
CA GLN A 92 -14.97 5.35 -7.40
C GLN A 92 -14.49 6.66 -6.75
N GLY A 93 -13.56 7.35 -7.40
CA GLY A 93 -13.09 8.67 -7.01
C GLY A 93 -14.01 9.80 -7.47
N ALA A 94 -13.43 10.96 -7.76
CA ALA A 94 -14.17 12.16 -8.13
C ALA A 94 -14.92 12.02 -9.48
N ASP A 95 -14.42 11.18 -10.35
CA ASP A 95 -15.01 10.85 -11.65
C ASP A 95 -14.79 9.36 -11.98
N ASN A 96 -15.37 8.92 -13.11
CA ASN A 96 -15.28 7.52 -13.53
C ASN A 96 -13.90 7.11 -14.04
N THR A 97 -12.89 7.99 -14.00
CA THR A 97 -11.51 7.64 -14.37
C THR A 97 -10.66 7.29 -13.16
N GLN A 98 -10.99 7.82 -11.97
CA GLN A 98 -10.21 7.62 -10.75
C GLN A 98 -10.87 6.57 -9.84
N TRP A 99 -10.06 5.63 -9.35
CA TRP A 99 -10.52 4.50 -8.55
C TRP A 99 -9.55 4.17 -7.45
N THR A 100 -10.09 3.64 -6.36
CA THR A 100 -9.31 3.05 -5.27
C THR A 100 -9.82 1.66 -4.97
N ALA A 101 -8.91 0.75 -4.63
CA ALA A 101 -9.24 -0.58 -4.15
C ALA A 101 -8.53 -0.81 -2.82
N SER A 102 -9.25 -1.20 -1.78
CA SER A 102 -8.69 -1.37 -0.44
C SER A 102 -8.99 -2.75 0.13
N TYR A 103 -8.02 -3.26 0.89
CA TYR A 103 -8.15 -4.52 1.61
C TYR A 103 -7.41 -4.42 2.96
N THR A 104 -8.06 -4.90 4.03
CA THR A 104 -7.42 -5.00 5.35
C THR A 104 -6.77 -6.36 5.50
N LEU A 105 -5.46 -6.37 5.78
CA LEU A 105 -4.67 -7.59 5.89
C LEU A 105 -5.03 -8.36 7.16
N LEU A 106 -5.21 -9.66 7.00
CA LEU A 106 -5.58 -10.59 8.06
C LEU A 106 -4.43 -11.55 8.36
N ASP A 107 -4.46 -12.17 9.55
CA ASP A 107 -3.44 -13.15 9.95
C ASP A 107 -3.36 -14.36 9.00
N GLY A 108 -4.47 -14.74 8.37
CA GLY A 108 -4.51 -15.82 7.37
C GLY A 108 -3.85 -15.49 6.04
N ASN A 109 -3.52 -14.21 5.75
CA ASN A 109 -2.91 -13.84 4.49
C ASN A 109 -1.44 -14.25 4.41
N ALA A 110 -0.95 -14.51 3.19
CA ALA A 110 0.44 -14.86 2.94
C ALA A 110 1.35 -13.64 3.12
N GLU A 111 2.47 -13.83 3.83
CA GLU A 111 3.53 -12.81 3.95
C GLU A 111 4.28 -12.61 2.64
N GLY A 112 4.85 -11.44 2.50
CA GLY A 112 5.67 -11.05 1.35
C GLY A 112 5.17 -9.81 0.66
N VAL A 113 5.68 -9.56 -0.54
CA VAL A 113 5.26 -8.43 -1.37
C VAL A 113 3.82 -8.66 -1.84
N ILE A 114 2.97 -7.67 -1.59
CA ILE A 114 1.57 -7.71 -2.01
C ILE A 114 1.49 -7.59 -3.52
N ALA A 115 1.02 -8.65 -4.16
CA ALA A 115 0.66 -8.67 -5.56
C ALA A 115 -0.82 -8.29 -5.75
N PHE A 116 -1.18 -7.85 -6.95
CA PHE A 116 -2.57 -7.56 -7.28
C PHE A 116 -2.85 -7.84 -8.77
N ALA A 117 -4.13 -7.94 -9.11
CA ALA A 117 -4.61 -7.96 -10.48
C ALA A 117 -5.84 -7.07 -10.60
N ILE A 118 -5.89 -6.22 -11.63
CA ILE A 118 -7.00 -5.31 -11.92
C ILE A 118 -7.60 -5.69 -13.27
N ASP A 119 -8.87 -6.10 -13.27
CA ASP A 119 -9.68 -6.29 -14.47
C ASP A 119 -10.67 -5.12 -14.60
N PHE A 120 -10.76 -4.53 -15.76
CA PHE A 120 -11.55 -3.34 -16.00
C PHE A 120 -12.07 -3.27 -17.44
N GLN A 121 -13.11 -2.46 -17.66
CA GLN A 121 -13.69 -2.18 -18.96
C GLN A 121 -14.24 -0.76 -18.99
N ASP A 122 -14.37 -0.20 -20.18
CA ASP A 122 -15.00 1.11 -20.37
C ASP A 122 -16.54 1.04 -20.35
N LEU A 123 -17.18 2.19 -20.57
CA LEU A 123 -18.65 2.30 -20.62
C LEU A 123 -19.25 1.56 -21.81
N ALA A 124 -18.52 1.37 -22.90
CA ALA A 124 -18.95 0.60 -24.07
C ALA A 124 -18.68 -0.90 -23.93
N THR A 125 -18.13 -1.34 -22.78
CA THR A 125 -17.76 -2.73 -22.44
C THR A 125 -16.54 -3.27 -23.17
N ASN A 126 -15.71 -2.41 -23.75
CA ASN A 126 -14.40 -2.84 -24.26
C ASN A 126 -13.50 -3.19 -23.06
N ALA A 127 -13.02 -4.42 -23.00
CA ALA A 127 -12.16 -4.88 -21.92
C ALA A 127 -10.74 -4.33 -22.07
N GLY A 128 -10.18 -3.74 -20.99
CA GLY A 128 -8.76 -3.43 -20.89
C GLY A 128 -7.92 -4.69 -20.69
N THR A 129 -6.63 -4.61 -20.98
CA THR A 129 -5.68 -5.67 -20.62
C THR A 129 -5.49 -5.65 -19.11
N GLN A 130 -5.60 -6.82 -18.46
CA GLN A 130 -5.38 -6.96 -17.02
C GLN A 130 -4.06 -6.31 -16.59
N VAL A 131 -4.08 -5.54 -15.50
CA VAL A 131 -2.90 -4.87 -14.93
C VAL A 131 -2.51 -5.56 -13.62
N VAL A 132 -1.23 -5.95 -13.52
CA VAL A 132 -0.67 -6.66 -12.37
C VAL A 132 0.53 -5.93 -11.75
N GLY A 133 0.80 -4.70 -12.16
CA GLY A 133 1.94 -3.91 -11.70
C GLY A 133 1.63 -2.44 -11.55
N VAL A 134 2.43 -1.77 -10.74
CA VAL A 134 2.38 -0.33 -10.52
C VAL A 134 3.12 0.43 -11.63
N THR A 135 2.82 1.72 -11.78
CA THR A 135 3.51 2.61 -12.75
C THR A 135 4.53 3.54 -12.09
N ASP A 136 4.52 3.64 -10.77
CA ASP A 136 5.35 4.57 -9.98
C ASP A 136 6.47 3.86 -9.18
N GLY A 137 6.59 2.54 -9.29
CA GLY A 137 7.56 1.74 -8.54
C GLY A 137 7.21 1.50 -7.07
N SER A 138 6.02 1.91 -6.62
CA SER A 138 5.56 1.64 -5.25
C SER A 138 5.40 0.15 -4.99
N SER A 139 5.57 -0.26 -3.73
CA SER A 139 5.35 -1.64 -3.29
C SER A 139 4.97 -1.66 -1.82
N VAL A 140 4.24 -2.69 -1.41
CA VAL A 140 3.94 -2.96 0.01
C VAL A 140 4.36 -4.38 0.32
N THR A 141 5.11 -4.56 1.40
CA THR A 141 5.44 -5.88 1.94
C THR A 141 4.61 -6.13 3.20
N PHE A 142 3.85 -7.20 3.21
CA PHE A 142 3.13 -7.69 4.39
C PHE A 142 4.07 -8.56 5.22
N ASP A 143 4.17 -8.24 6.49
CA ASP A 143 4.95 -8.96 7.50
C ASP A 143 4.13 -9.05 8.78
N LYS A 144 3.80 -10.26 9.18
CA LYS A 144 3.03 -10.56 10.41
C LYS A 144 3.88 -11.21 11.48
N THR A 145 5.12 -11.57 11.13
CA THR A 145 6.01 -12.28 12.01
C THR A 145 6.79 -11.29 12.85
N ALA A 146 6.55 -11.29 14.15
CA ALA A 146 7.35 -10.48 15.07
C ALA A 146 8.79 -10.96 15.10
N THR A 147 9.74 -10.03 15.16
CA THR A 147 11.16 -10.35 15.34
C THR A 147 11.36 -11.13 16.63
N ASP A 148 12.00 -12.31 16.54
CA ASP A 148 12.38 -13.07 17.73
C ASP A 148 13.57 -12.38 18.44
N VAL A 149 13.29 -11.94 19.65
CA VAL A 149 14.27 -11.24 20.51
C VAL A 149 14.77 -12.12 21.67
N SER A 150 14.46 -13.41 21.66
CA SER A 150 14.82 -14.35 22.75
C SER A 150 16.34 -14.51 22.94
N SER A 151 17.14 -14.26 21.91
CA SER A 151 18.60 -14.32 21.94
C SER A 151 19.27 -12.99 22.29
N LEU A 152 18.51 -11.91 22.48
CA LEU A 152 19.08 -10.61 22.79
C LEU A 152 19.69 -10.60 24.22
N VAL A 153 20.87 -10.05 24.31
CA VAL A 153 21.55 -9.79 25.57
C VAL A 153 21.75 -8.29 25.70
N ILE A 154 21.34 -7.73 26.84
CA ILE A 154 21.55 -6.33 27.17
C ILE A 154 22.64 -6.30 28.28
N ALA A 155 23.71 -5.57 28.06
CA ALA A 155 24.78 -5.39 29.01
C ALA A 155 25.07 -3.89 29.19
N LEU A 156 25.48 -3.51 30.41
CA LEU A 156 26.08 -2.20 30.64
C LEU A 156 27.39 -2.11 29.87
N ASP A 157 27.61 -1.02 29.13
CA ASP A 157 28.88 -0.77 28.47
C ASP A 157 30.00 -0.63 29.51
N SER A 158 31.17 -1.17 29.23
CA SER A 158 32.31 -1.15 30.16
C SER A 158 32.79 0.27 30.46
N GLY A 159 32.57 1.23 29.60
CA GLY A 159 32.86 2.64 29.83
C GLY A 159 31.85 3.32 30.76
N SER A 160 30.65 2.76 30.86
CA SER A 160 29.58 3.22 31.78
C SER A 160 29.56 2.40 33.09
N ASP A 161 30.29 1.28 33.19
CA ASP A 161 30.45 0.50 34.42
C ASP A 161 31.52 1.17 35.27
N THR A 162 31.15 2.25 35.94
CA THR A 162 32.04 3.15 36.67
C THR A 162 32.03 2.83 38.18
N GLY A 163 33.14 3.04 38.87
CA GLY A 163 33.24 2.76 40.29
C GLY A 163 34.54 2.02 40.64
N SER A 164 34.50 1.15 41.63
CA SER A 164 35.65 0.35 42.05
C SER A 164 35.98 -0.83 41.13
N SER A 165 35.02 -1.24 40.33
CA SER A 165 35.15 -2.30 39.32
C SER A 165 34.41 -1.86 38.03
N ASN A 166 34.92 -2.27 36.88
CA ASN A 166 34.27 -2.04 35.55
C ASN A 166 33.55 -3.30 35.03
N SER A 167 33.21 -4.22 35.92
CA SER A 167 32.57 -5.49 35.56
C SER A 167 31.56 -5.99 36.60
N ASP A 168 31.25 -5.18 37.62
CA ASP A 168 30.27 -5.53 38.66
C ASP A 168 28.86 -5.01 38.40
N ARG A 169 28.66 -4.26 37.31
CA ARG A 169 27.40 -3.64 36.88
C ARG A 169 26.85 -2.59 37.84
N LEU A 170 27.75 -2.02 38.69
CA LEU A 170 27.46 -0.89 39.54
C LEU A 170 28.03 0.38 38.91
N THR A 171 27.20 1.37 38.71
CA THR A 171 27.62 2.60 38.05
C THR A 171 27.15 3.84 38.81
N ASN A 172 28.00 4.87 38.81
CA ASN A 172 27.62 6.23 39.16
C ASN A 172 27.49 7.14 37.95
N ASP A 173 27.57 6.57 36.72
CA ASP A 173 27.23 7.27 35.50
C ASP A 173 25.71 7.54 35.47
N THR A 174 25.35 8.79 35.33
CA THR A 174 23.95 9.21 35.29
C THR A 174 23.34 9.04 33.90
N THR A 175 24.16 8.77 32.89
CA THR A 175 23.72 8.57 31.48
C THR A 175 24.32 7.29 30.90
N PRO A 176 24.13 6.13 31.57
CA PRO A 176 24.81 4.91 31.17
C PRO A 176 24.42 4.45 29.77
N THR A 177 25.38 3.91 29.07
CA THR A 177 25.24 3.28 27.78
C THR A 177 25.04 1.78 27.92
N PHE A 178 24.10 1.21 27.19
CA PHE A 178 23.83 -0.22 27.13
C PHE A 178 24.19 -0.76 25.76
N ILE A 179 24.86 -1.90 25.73
CA ILE A 179 25.13 -2.64 24.51
C ILE A 179 24.10 -3.77 24.39
N VAL A 180 23.38 -3.77 23.29
CA VAL A 180 22.50 -4.89 22.91
C VAL A 180 23.23 -5.74 21.89
N SER A 181 23.31 -7.04 22.15
CA SER A 181 23.96 -8.03 21.27
C SER A 181 23.01 -9.19 20.98
N GLY A 182 23.38 -10.07 20.04
CA GLY A 182 22.52 -11.17 19.61
C GLY A 182 21.51 -10.76 18.53
N LEU A 183 21.73 -9.62 17.87
CA LEU A 183 20.84 -9.07 16.83
C LEU A 183 20.90 -9.82 15.49
N ASN A 184 21.65 -10.92 15.39
CA ASN A 184 21.87 -11.70 14.17
C ASN A 184 20.58 -12.29 13.54
N ALA A 185 19.52 -12.43 14.33
CA ALA A 185 18.22 -12.89 13.84
C ALA A 185 17.40 -11.79 13.18
N VAL A 186 17.86 -10.53 13.30
CA VAL A 186 17.18 -9.36 12.77
C VAL A 186 17.64 -9.14 11.33
N THR A 187 16.98 -9.77 10.37
CA THR A 187 17.30 -9.68 8.94
C THR A 187 16.71 -8.44 8.26
N ALA A 188 15.87 -7.70 8.95
CA ALA A 188 15.24 -6.51 8.41
C ALA A 188 16.12 -5.27 8.68
N THR A 189 16.59 -4.64 7.62
CA THR A 189 17.42 -3.41 7.63
C THR A 189 16.72 -2.17 8.20
N THR A 190 15.60 -2.34 8.89
CA THR A 190 14.75 -1.25 9.37
C THR A 190 14.20 -1.45 10.79
N ASP A 191 14.65 -2.50 11.50
CA ASP A 191 14.24 -2.70 12.89
C ASP A 191 14.87 -1.63 13.78
N THR A 192 14.09 -1.14 14.73
CA THR A 192 14.52 -0.10 15.68
C THR A 192 14.44 -0.66 17.10
N LEU A 193 15.54 -0.61 17.81
CA LEU A 193 15.57 -0.82 19.26
C LEU A 193 15.13 0.46 19.97
N ILE A 194 14.35 0.31 21.02
CA ILE A 194 13.89 1.43 21.84
C ILE A 194 14.24 1.11 23.29
N LEU A 195 15.02 2.00 23.92
CA LEU A 195 15.35 1.90 25.33
C LEU A 195 14.29 2.65 26.17
N PHE A 196 13.76 1.95 27.16
CA PHE A 196 12.91 2.53 28.19
C PHE A 196 13.63 2.39 29.55
N VAL A 197 13.62 3.46 30.33
CA VAL A 197 14.06 3.46 31.73
C VAL A 197 12.85 3.91 32.55
N ASP A 198 12.46 3.12 33.54
CA ASP A 198 11.28 3.37 34.39
C ASP A 198 10.00 3.66 33.60
N GLY A 199 9.85 2.98 32.44
CA GLY A 199 8.70 3.14 31.55
C GLY A 199 8.75 4.38 30.63
N VAL A 200 9.79 5.21 30.72
CA VAL A 200 10.00 6.39 29.88
C VAL A 200 10.95 6.02 28.73
N ARG A 201 10.57 6.33 27.50
CA ARG A 201 11.46 6.18 26.35
C ARG A 201 12.61 7.19 26.47
N VAL A 202 13.85 6.68 26.43
CA VAL A 202 15.07 7.50 26.60
C VAL A 202 15.96 7.52 25.37
N ASP A 203 15.98 6.43 24.58
CA ASP A 203 16.79 6.35 23.37
C ASP A 203 16.22 5.38 22.35
N SER A 204 16.74 5.44 21.11
CA SER A 204 16.44 4.46 20.06
C SER A 204 17.59 4.37 19.05
N ALA A 205 17.88 3.15 18.58
CA ALA A 205 18.90 2.88 17.59
C ALA A 205 18.35 1.99 16.48
N GLU A 206 18.69 2.30 15.22
CA GLU A 206 18.46 1.39 14.10
C GLU A 206 19.41 0.19 14.19
N VAL A 207 18.87 -0.98 13.88
CA VAL A 207 19.67 -2.21 13.86
C VAL A 207 20.38 -2.31 12.52
N THR A 208 21.68 -2.06 12.53
CA THR A 208 22.54 -2.12 11.33
C THR A 208 23.54 -3.27 11.35
N GLY A 209 23.56 -4.12 12.39
CA GLY A 209 24.50 -5.21 12.59
C GLY A 209 24.17 -6.06 13.80
N ASN A 210 25.15 -6.81 14.30
CA ASN A 210 24.97 -7.76 15.40
C ASN A 210 24.88 -7.11 16.79
N THR A 211 25.21 -5.84 16.89
CA THR A 211 25.17 -5.07 18.13
C THR A 211 24.63 -3.67 17.89
N ALA A 212 23.99 -3.11 18.90
CA ALA A 212 23.58 -1.72 18.93
C ALA A 212 23.89 -1.12 20.30
N SER A 213 24.14 0.19 20.31
CA SER A 213 24.43 0.97 21.53
C SER A 213 23.27 1.93 21.77
N LEU A 214 22.79 1.95 23.02
CA LEU A 214 21.70 2.82 23.46
C LEU A 214 22.13 3.53 24.73
N THR A 215 21.97 4.85 24.77
CA THR A 215 22.40 5.66 25.93
C THR A 215 21.18 6.19 26.68
N SER A 216 21.17 6.02 27.98
CA SER A 216 20.11 6.59 28.81
C SER A 216 20.23 8.11 28.89
N THR A 217 19.11 8.80 28.99
CA THR A 217 19.07 10.15 29.55
C THR A 217 19.36 10.09 31.06
N ALA A 218 19.63 11.21 31.68
CA ALA A 218 20.00 11.26 33.10
C ALA A 218 19.00 10.47 33.97
N ILE A 219 19.54 9.44 34.64
CA ILE A 219 18.80 8.59 35.57
C ILE A 219 18.78 9.30 36.93
N ALA A 220 17.57 9.51 37.48
CA ALA A 220 17.44 10.01 38.85
C ALA A 220 17.87 8.93 39.83
N HIS A 221 18.71 9.28 40.79
CA HIS A 221 19.12 8.36 41.84
C HIS A 221 17.89 7.98 42.68
N SER A 222 17.49 6.72 42.63
CA SER A 222 16.54 6.16 43.61
C SER A 222 17.31 5.55 44.77
N ILE A 223 17.15 6.12 45.92
CA ILE A 223 17.69 5.56 47.19
C ILE A 223 16.73 4.43 47.62
#